data_466a603336066d5268888388c69adab1
#
_entry.id   466a603336066d5268888388c69adab1
#
_cell.length_a   1.000
_cell.length_b   1.000
_cell.length_c   1.000
_cell.angle_alpha   90.00
_cell.angle_beta   90.00
_cell.angle_gamma   90.00
#
_symmetry.space_group_name_H-M   'P 1'
#
loop_
_entity.id
_entity.type
_entity.pdbx_description
1 polymer ?
#
loop_
_entity_poly.entity_id
_entity_poly.type
_entity_poly.pdbx_seq_one_letter_code
_entity_poly.pdbx_strand_id
1 'polypeptide(L)'
;MPKRLGKFELPSKLTKIEEGATPTYAKFIAEPFEAGYGHTVGNSLRRVLLSSIEGAAISSIKIDGVNHEFQSIDGVVEDVTDIVLNLKKVLIVSHKRDVINLTIKANKVGPVTAAEIQADANITIVNPDQVICTLDTKRNFEA
;
A
#
# COMPACT_ATOMS: atom_id res chain seq x y z
N MET A 1 -19.87 -32.92 -41.91
CA MET A 1 -19.66 -33.51 -40.55
C MET A 1 -19.44 -32.38 -39.59
N PRO A 2 -20.23 -32.24 -38.55
CA PRO A 2 -19.93 -31.22 -37.52
C PRO A 2 -18.62 -31.57 -36.84
N LYS A 3 -17.64 -30.64 -36.90
CA LYS A 3 -16.44 -30.73 -36.10
C LYS A 3 -16.89 -30.83 -34.63
N ARG A 4 -16.64 -31.96 -33.97
CA ARG A 4 -16.71 -32.02 -32.50
C ARG A 4 -15.71 -30.98 -32.00
N LEU A 5 -16.21 -29.91 -31.39
CA LEU A 5 -15.39 -29.03 -30.57
C LEU A 5 -14.70 -29.91 -29.56
N GLY A 6 -13.37 -29.95 -29.60
CA GLY A 6 -12.56 -30.67 -28.61
C GLY A 6 -13.00 -30.26 -27.20
N LYS A 7 -12.79 -31.16 -26.27
CA LYS A 7 -13.09 -30.88 -24.86
C LYS A 7 -12.22 -29.69 -24.44
N PHE A 8 -12.85 -28.57 -24.06
CA PHE A 8 -12.14 -27.37 -23.62
C PHE A 8 -11.30 -27.71 -22.36
N GLU A 9 -9.99 -27.55 -22.46
CA GLU A 9 -9.08 -27.89 -21.37
C GLU A 9 -8.92 -26.71 -20.41
N LEU A 10 -9.26 -26.94 -19.16
CA LEU A 10 -9.06 -26.01 -18.06
C LEU A 10 -8.18 -26.64 -16.98
N PRO A 11 -7.32 -25.87 -16.33
CA PRO A 11 -6.54 -26.36 -15.21
C PRO A 11 -7.45 -26.78 -14.06
N SER A 12 -7.23 -27.98 -13.57
CA SER A 12 -7.94 -28.52 -12.40
C SER A 12 -7.26 -28.15 -11.08
N LYS A 13 -6.01 -27.71 -11.14
CA LYS A 13 -5.19 -27.41 -9.97
C LYS A 13 -4.34 -26.17 -10.21
N LEU A 14 -4.24 -25.33 -9.16
CA LEU A 14 -3.29 -24.23 -9.05
C LEU A 14 -2.15 -24.67 -8.13
N THR A 15 -0.94 -24.74 -8.65
CA THR A 15 0.25 -25.16 -7.88
C THR A 15 1.08 -23.94 -7.51
N LYS A 16 1.26 -23.69 -6.22
CA LYS A 16 2.20 -22.67 -5.74
C LYS A 16 3.61 -23.23 -5.73
N ILE A 17 4.57 -22.49 -6.25
CA ILE A 17 5.99 -22.80 -6.17
C ILE A 17 6.51 -22.19 -4.87
N GLU A 18 7.01 -23.04 -3.98
CA GLU A 18 7.53 -22.60 -2.68
C GLU A 18 8.96 -22.03 -2.79
N GLU A 19 9.70 -22.42 -3.81
CA GLU A 19 11.06 -21.91 -4.05
C GLU A 19 11.04 -20.42 -4.38
N GLY A 20 11.69 -19.61 -3.56
CA GLY A 20 11.71 -18.15 -3.70
C GLY A 20 10.42 -17.42 -3.28
N ALA A 21 9.45 -18.11 -2.69
CA ALA A 21 8.24 -17.46 -2.18
C ALA A 21 8.55 -16.59 -0.95
N THR A 22 8.02 -15.36 -0.94
CA THR A 22 8.11 -14.41 0.17
C THR A 22 6.72 -13.93 0.55
N PRO A 23 6.53 -13.19 1.65
CA PRO A 23 5.24 -12.59 1.98
C PRO A 23 4.69 -11.64 0.89
N THR A 24 5.58 -11.11 0.05
CA THR A 24 5.25 -10.15 -1.02
C THR A 24 5.41 -10.71 -2.43
N TYR A 25 5.88 -11.95 -2.59
CA TYR A 25 6.07 -12.58 -3.88
C TYR A 25 5.68 -14.05 -3.85
N ALA A 26 4.85 -14.45 -4.81
CA ALA A 26 4.53 -15.86 -5.02
C ALA A 26 4.37 -16.16 -6.51
N LYS A 27 4.80 -17.36 -6.91
CA LYS A 27 4.64 -17.88 -8.28
C LYS A 27 3.67 -19.05 -8.26
N PHE A 28 2.70 -19.00 -9.18
CA PHE A 28 1.71 -20.06 -9.36
C PHE A 28 1.78 -20.62 -10.77
N ILE A 29 1.57 -21.92 -10.88
CA ILE A 29 1.44 -22.62 -12.17
C ILE A 29 0.01 -23.18 -12.26
N ALA A 30 -0.64 -22.88 -13.38
CA ALA A 30 -1.94 -23.40 -13.73
C ALA A 30 -1.87 -23.97 -15.15
N GLU A 31 -2.08 -25.27 -15.27
CA GLU A 31 -2.04 -26.00 -16.55
C GLU A 31 -2.93 -27.24 -16.49
N PRO A 32 -3.42 -27.74 -17.66
CA PRO A 32 -3.28 -27.20 -18.99
C PRO A 32 -4.27 -26.06 -19.30
N PHE A 33 -3.95 -25.25 -20.32
CA PHE A 33 -4.86 -24.29 -20.94
C PHE A 33 -4.91 -24.46 -22.44
N GLU A 34 -6.05 -24.22 -23.05
CA GLU A 34 -6.16 -24.04 -24.50
C GLU A 34 -5.21 -22.92 -24.99
N ALA A 35 -4.71 -23.09 -26.22
CA ALA A 35 -3.79 -22.12 -26.83
C ALA A 35 -4.37 -20.71 -26.84
N GLY A 36 -3.65 -19.75 -26.27
CA GLY A 36 -4.05 -18.35 -26.12
C GLY A 36 -4.94 -18.04 -24.91
N TYR A 37 -5.63 -19.03 -24.33
CA TYR A 37 -6.55 -18.80 -23.22
C TYR A 37 -5.83 -18.38 -21.92
N GLY A 38 -4.62 -18.91 -21.71
CA GLY A 38 -3.78 -18.50 -20.57
C GLY A 38 -3.47 -17.01 -20.57
N HIS A 39 -3.24 -16.38 -21.73
CA HIS A 39 -3.03 -14.94 -21.85
C HIS A 39 -4.30 -14.15 -21.47
N THR A 40 -5.46 -14.63 -21.90
CA THR A 40 -6.76 -13.98 -21.59
C THR A 40 -7.03 -14.00 -20.08
N VAL A 41 -6.87 -15.16 -19.45
CA VAL A 41 -7.08 -15.33 -18.00
C VAL A 41 -6.03 -14.53 -17.22
N GLY A 42 -4.76 -14.62 -17.59
CA GLY A 42 -3.67 -13.91 -16.94
C GLY A 42 -3.86 -12.40 -16.97
N ASN A 43 -4.24 -11.84 -18.13
CA ASN A 43 -4.50 -10.42 -18.26
C ASN A 43 -5.74 -9.97 -17.47
N SER A 44 -6.79 -10.78 -17.45
CA SER A 44 -7.99 -10.51 -16.66
C SER A 44 -7.67 -10.51 -15.16
N LEU A 45 -6.92 -11.49 -14.67
CA LEU A 45 -6.46 -11.55 -13.28
C LEU A 45 -5.57 -10.34 -12.94
N ARG A 46 -4.64 -9.97 -13.82
CA ARG A 46 -3.80 -8.79 -13.63
C ARG A 46 -4.65 -7.54 -13.43
N ARG A 47 -5.67 -7.32 -14.28
CA ARG A 47 -6.56 -6.16 -14.17
C ARG A 47 -7.33 -6.14 -12.85
N VAL A 48 -7.87 -7.28 -12.43
CA VAL A 48 -8.61 -7.40 -11.16
C VAL A 48 -7.69 -7.15 -9.97
N LEU A 49 -6.49 -7.72 -9.96
CA LEU A 49 -5.50 -7.54 -8.89
C LEU A 49 -5.06 -6.08 -8.75
N LEU A 50 -4.95 -5.35 -9.85
CA LEU A 50 -4.53 -3.93 -9.83
C LEU A 50 -5.65 -2.95 -9.48
N SER A 51 -6.92 -3.30 -9.71
CA SER A 51 -8.04 -2.35 -9.64
C SER A 51 -9.10 -2.67 -8.59
N SER A 52 -9.18 -3.91 -8.12
CA SER A 52 -10.35 -4.38 -7.38
C SER A 52 -10.04 -4.99 -6.01
N ILE A 53 -8.77 -5.02 -5.60
CA ILE A 53 -8.40 -5.45 -4.25
C ILE A 53 -8.56 -4.26 -3.32
N GLU A 54 -9.40 -4.42 -2.31
CA GLU A 54 -9.59 -3.42 -1.26
C GLU A 54 -8.33 -3.34 -0.37
N GLY A 55 -8.00 -2.13 0.06
CA GLY A 55 -6.89 -1.87 0.96
C GLY A 55 -7.07 -0.53 1.69
N ALA A 56 -6.36 -0.35 2.79
CA ALA A 56 -6.31 0.91 3.50
C ALA A 56 -5.13 1.76 3.02
N ALA A 57 -5.37 3.06 2.88
CA ALA A 57 -4.32 4.02 2.53
C ALA A 57 -4.66 5.39 3.12
N ILE A 58 -3.64 6.20 3.36
CA ILE A 58 -3.82 7.59 3.76
C ILE A 58 -4.36 8.35 2.55
N SER A 59 -5.55 8.93 2.67
CA SER A 59 -6.25 9.67 1.60
C SER A 59 -6.08 11.17 1.70
N SER A 60 -5.91 11.70 2.90
CA SER A 60 -5.75 13.13 3.14
C SER A 60 -4.88 13.37 4.36
N ILE A 61 -4.24 14.54 4.40
CA ILE A 61 -3.45 15.01 5.53
C ILE A 61 -3.78 16.46 5.81
N LYS A 62 -3.77 16.82 7.09
CA LYS A 62 -3.80 18.20 7.55
C LYS A 62 -2.63 18.40 8.49
N ILE A 63 -1.75 19.35 8.16
CA ILE A 63 -0.60 19.71 8.99
C ILE A 63 -0.88 21.10 9.58
N ASP A 64 -0.65 21.27 10.87
CA ASP A 64 -0.87 22.56 11.53
C ASP A 64 0.08 23.64 10.99
N GLY A 65 -0.49 24.80 10.63
CA GLY A 65 0.24 25.92 10.04
C GLY A 65 0.56 25.78 8.56
N VAL A 66 0.06 24.76 7.85
CA VAL A 66 0.25 24.56 6.41
C VAL A 66 -1.03 24.89 5.65
N ASN A 67 -0.90 25.71 4.60
CA ASN A 67 -2.03 26.13 3.76
C ASN A 67 -2.08 25.44 2.40
N HIS A 68 -0.94 24.98 1.89
CA HIS A 68 -0.84 24.28 0.58
C HIS A 68 0.37 23.35 0.52
N GLU A 69 0.35 22.40 -0.40
CA GLU A 69 1.34 21.33 -0.54
C GLU A 69 2.75 21.78 -0.96
N PHE A 70 2.90 22.98 -1.52
CA PHE A 70 4.19 23.52 -1.95
C PHE A 70 4.86 24.41 -0.90
N GLN A 71 4.40 24.33 0.34
CA GLN A 71 4.96 25.11 1.44
C GLN A 71 6.07 24.32 2.13
N SER A 72 7.11 25.03 2.59
CA SER A 72 8.07 24.50 3.57
C SER A 72 7.59 24.81 4.99
N ILE A 73 8.00 23.97 5.92
CA ILE A 73 7.66 24.10 7.33
C ILE A 73 8.95 24.46 8.10
N ASP A 74 8.95 25.58 8.78
CA ASP A 74 10.13 25.98 9.56
C ASP A 74 10.50 24.90 10.59
N GLY A 75 11.76 24.49 10.62
CA GLY A 75 12.25 23.45 11.53
C GLY A 75 11.93 22.03 11.09
N VAL A 76 11.47 21.81 9.87
CA VAL A 76 11.34 20.52 9.20
C VAL A 76 12.22 20.53 7.96
N VAL A 77 12.98 19.48 7.76
CA VAL A 77 13.94 19.38 6.64
C VAL A 77 13.21 19.20 5.30
N GLU A 78 12.19 18.35 5.30
CA GLU A 78 11.38 18.03 4.12
C GLU A 78 10.31 19.09 3.90
N ASP A 79 9.95 19.34 2.65
CA ASP A 79 8.79 20.14 2.30
C ASP A 79 7.49 19.32 2.45
N VAL A 80 6.34 19.98 2.36
CA VAL A 80 5.04 19.32 2.50
C VAL A 80 4.82 18.28 1.41
N THR A 81 5.33 18.50 0.20
CA THR A 81 5.23 17.55 -0.91
C THR A 81 5.99 16.25 -0.58
N ASP A 82 7.20 16.37 -0.03
CA ASP A 82 8.00 15.21 0.38
C ASP A 82 7.33 14.46 1.54
N ILE A 83 6.77 15.18 2.50
CA ILE A 83 5.99 14.58 3.61
C ILE A 83 4.82 13.78 3.06
N VAL A 84 4.06 14.31 2.11
CA VAL A 84 2.94 13.60 1.45
C VAL A 84 3.44 12.35 0.73
N LEU A 85 4.56 12.44 0.00
CA LEU A 85 5.16 11.30 -0.70
C LEU A 85 5.64 10.21 0.27
N ASN A 86 6.20 10.61 1.41
CA ASN A 86 6.63 9.68 2.45
C ASN A 86 5.43 9.01 3.14
N LEU A 87 4.36 9.76 3.42
CA LEU A 87 3.12 9.21 3.96
C LEU A 87 2.46 8.18 3.03
N LYS A 88 2.53 8.38 1.72
CA LYS A 88 2.06 7.38 0.74
C LYS A 88 2.80 6.05 0.80
N LYS A 89 4.01 6.02 1.37
CA LYS A 89 4.80 4.79 1.57
C LYS A 89 4.41 4.06 2.86
N VAL A 90 3.64 4.68 3.75
CA VAL A 90 3.18 4.04 4.98
C VAL A 90 2.13 2.99 4.63
N LEU A 91 2.39 1.76 5.04
CA LEU A 91 1.51 0.62 4.82
C LEU A 91 0.61 0.41 6.03
N ILE A 92 -0.69 0.48 5.79
CA ILE A 92 -1.72 0.39 6.82
C ILE A 92 -2.63 -0.79 6.55
N VAL A 93 -2.95 -1.55 7.60
CA VAL A 93 -4.01 -2.53 7.60
C VAL A 93 -5.13 -2.00 8.49
N SER A 94 -6.33 -1.85 7.93
CA SER A 94 -7.52 -1.47 8.67
C SER A 94 -8.51 -2.62 8.75
N HIS A 95 -9.05 -2.86 9.93
CA HIS A 95 -10.09 -3.85 10.17
C HIS A 95 -11.51 -3.26 10.04
N LYS A 96 -11.59 -1.95 9.79
CA LYS A 96 -12.83 -1.22 9.51
C LYS A 96 -12.80 -0.63 8.11
N ARG A 97 -13.98 -0.47 7.50
CA ARG A 97 -14.15 0.14 6.16
C ARG A 97 -14.43 1.64 6.21
N ASP A 98 -14.55 2.20 7.40
CA ASP A 98 -14.85 3.61 7.58
C ASP A 98 -13.60 4.48 7.47
N VAL A 99 -13.80 5.75 7.20
CA VAL A 99 -12.74 6.76 7.27
C VAL A 99 -12.36 6.96 8.75
N ILE A 100 -11.08 6.80 9.05
CA ILE A 100 -10.54 6.93 10.41
C ILE A 100 -9.53 8.06 10.41
N ASN A 101 -9.65 8.97 11.39
CA ASN A 101 -8.67 10.02 11.61
C ASN A 101 -7.57 9.50 12.53
N LEU A 102 -6.32 9.65 12.08
CA LEU A 102 -5.13 9.37 12.85
C LEU A 102 -4.39 10.65 13.13
N THR A 103 -3.62 10.69 14.20
CA THR A 103 -2.84 11.87 14.58
C THR A 103 -1.38 11.49 14.75
N ILE A 104 -0.50 12.38 14.29
CA ILE A 104 0.95 12.31 14.56
C ILE A 104 1.31 13.50 15.42
N LYS A 105 2.02 13.25 16.52
CA LYS A 105 2.55 14.31 17.39
C LYS A 105 4.00 14.04 17.71
N ALA A 106 4.88 14.91 17.25
CA ALA A 106 6.30 14.84 17.50
C ALA A 106 6.83 16.19 17.99
N ASN A 107 7.75 16.14 18.97
CA ASN A 107 8.36 17.35 19.53
C ASN A 107 9.87 17.20 19.75
N LYS A 108 10.47 16.11 19.31
CA LYS A 108 11.91 15.81 19.44
C LYS A 108 12.62 16.04 18.12
N VAL A 109 13.79 16.62 18.15
CA VAL A 109 14.70 16.72 17.00
C VAL A 109 15.07 15.32 16.52
N GLY A 110 15.01 15.11 15.22
CA GLY A 110 15.31 13.85 14.56
C GLY A 110 14.18 13.35 13.65
N PRO A 111 14.31 12.12 13.13
CA PRO A 111 13.32 11.55 12.23
C PRO A 111 12.00 11.24 12.97
N VAL A 112 10.90 11.67 12.38
CA VAL A 112 9.53 11.31 12.76
C VAL A 112 9.13 10.12 11.90
N THR A 113 8.83 9.01 12.53
CA THR A 113 8.52 7.75 11.84
C THR A 113 7.03 7.40 11.92
N ALA A 114 6.61 6.44 11.13
CA ALA A 114 5.25 5.94 11.15
C ALA A 114 4.86 5.31 12.50
N ALA A 115 5.83 4.92 13.33
CA ALA A 115 5.58 4.45 14.70
C ALA A 115 4.94 5.51 15.62
N GLU A 116 5.11 6.81 15.30
CA GLU A 116 4.53 7.92 16.06
C GLU A 116 3.08 8.22 15.71
N ILE A 117 2.52 7.54 14.71
CA ILE A 117 1.11 7.63 14.38
C ILE A 117 0.30 7.01 15.53
N GLN A 118 -0.57 7.82 16.11
CA GLN A 118 -1.51 7.36 17.14
C GLN A 118 -2.61 6.54 16.48
N ALA A 119 -2.37 5.23 16.35
CA ALA A 119 -3.30 4.30 15.74
C ALA A 119 -4.33 3.80 16.75
N ASP A 120 -5.60 3.70 16.31
CA ASP A 120 -6.65 3.00 17.04
C ASP A 120 -6.40 1.47 17.00
N ALA A 121 -7.00 0.71 17.93
CA ALA A 121 -6.92 -0.75 17.99
C ALA A 121 -7.33 -1.47 16.69
N ASN A 122 -8.05 -0.79 15.80
CA ASN A 122 -8.48 -1.31 14.50
C ASN A 122 -7.49 -1.07 13.36
N ILE A 123 -6.35 -0.41 13.63
CA ILE A 123 -5.36 -0.05 12.62
C ILE A 123 -4.01 -0.62 13.02
N THR A 124 -3.38 -1.28 12.08
CA THR A 124 -2.02 -1.79 12.23
C THR A 124 -1.11 -1.15 11.19
N ILE A 125 0.00 -0.56 11.63
CA ILE A 125 1.04 -0.03 10.74
C ILE A 125 2.03 -1.17 10.49
N VAL A 126 2.21 -1.51 9.20
CA VAL A 126 3.03 -2.65 8.78
C VAL A 126 4.52 -2.29 8.77
N ASN A 127 4.84 -1.04 8.43
CA ASN A 127 6.21 -0.53 8.33
C ASN A 127 6.44 0.67 9.28
N PRO A 128 6.52 0.45 10.60
CA PRO A 128 6.66 1.52 11.59
C PRO A 128 7.94 2.36 11.43
N ASP A 129 8.98 1.79 10.81
CA ASP A 129 10.27 2.45 10.60
C ASP A 129 10.26 3.45 9.43
N GLN A 130 9.15 3.54 8.66
CA GLN A 130 9.04 4.48 7.55
C GLN A 130 9.16 5.91 8.07
N VAL A 131 10.19 6.62 7.64
CA VAL A 131 10.38 8.04 7.97
C VAL A 131 9.36 8.87 7.19
N ILE A 132 8.69 9.76 7.90
CA ILE A 132 7.69 10.70 7.38
C ILE A 132 8.34 12.07 7.13
N CYS A 133 8.99 12.61 8.15
CA CYS A 133 9.75 13.85 8.08
C CYS A 133 10.86 13.86 9.14
N THR A 134 11.75 14.86 9.07
CA THR A 134 12.85 15.06 10.00
C THR A 134 12.74 16.45 10.63
N LEU A 135 12.67 16.52 11.95
CA LEU A 135 12.68 17.76 12.71
C LEU A 135 14.13 18.22 12.94
N ASP A 136 14.50 19.36 12.41
CA ASP A 136 15.80 19.98 12.61
C ASP A 136 15.87 20.76 13.93
N THR A 137 14.75 21.28 14.38
CA THR A 137 14.62 22.04 15.62
C THR A 137 13.54 21.47 16.52
N LYS A 138 13.64 21.77 17.84
CA LYS A 138 12.61 21.39 18.79
C LYS A 138 11.32 22.16 18.52
N ARG A 139 10.38 21.51 17.87
CA ARG A 139 9.07 22.07 17.49
C ARG A 139 7.98 21.06 17.76
N ASN A 140 6.78 21.54 18.04
CA ASN A 140 5.60 20.69 18.01
C ASN A 140 5.17 20.51 16.55
N PHE A 141 5.30 19.30 16.05
CA PHE A 141 4.76 18.87 14.76
C PHE A 141 3.49 18.09 15.02
N GLU A 142 2.37 18.56 14.46
CA GLU A 142 1.07 17.92 14.55
C GLU A 142 0.47 17.78 13.14
N ALA A 143 0.06 16.55 12.79
CA ALA A 143 -0.56 16.23 11.51
C ALA A 143 -1.67 15.18 11.69
#